data_ba94d39c961a17e4eb54613fdd20dbcd
#
_entry.id   ba94d39c961a17e4eb54613fdd20dbcd
#
_cell.length_a   1.000
_cell.length_b   1.000
_cell.length_c   1.000
_cell.angle_alpha   90.00
_cell.angle_beta   90.00
_cell.angle_gamma   90.00
#
_symmetry.space_group_name_H-M   'P 1'
#
loop_
_entity.id
_entity.type
_entity.pdbx_description
1 polymer ?
#
loop_
_entity_poly.entity_id
_entity_poly.type
_entity_poly.pdbx_seq_one_letter_code
_entity_poly.pdbx_strand_id
1 'polypeptide(L)'
;AYMAAGGVPVPRADHADIVADMALGMLEDLAEFNRDNQISLQMRIGLNSGPVVAGIIGFTKFSYDLWGSTVNVASRMESSSVIGKIQISPSTAKALSGRFDLQGREVIEVKGIGKVLTHFLLKRAD
;
A
#
# COMPACT_ATOMS: atom_id res chain seq x y z
N ALA A 1 2.56 -4.34 12.40
CA ALA A 1 2.13 -3.94 11.06
C ALA A 1 1.01 -4.87 10.57
N TYR A 2 0.12 -4.33 9.77
CA TYR A 2 -0.99 -5.06 9.19
C TYR A 2 -0.79 -5.15 7.67
N MET A 3 -1.05 -6.32 7.10
CA MET A 3 -0.90 -6.56 5.66
C MET A 3 -2.22 -7.07 5.08
N ALA A 4 -2.59 -6.54 3.91
CA ALA A 4 -3.74 -7.00 3.15
C ALA A 4 -3.37 -7.10 1.68
N ALA A 5 -4.08 -7.94 0.93
CA ALA A 5 -3.83 -8.14 -0.49
C ALA A 5 -5.13 -8.24 -1.26
N GLY A 6 -5.16 -7.65 -2.46
CA GLY A 6 -6.24 -7.79 -3.41
C GLY A 6 -5.79 -8.67 -4.58
N GLY A 7 -6.73 -9.38 -5.20
CA GLY A 7 -6.42 -10.27 -6.31
C GLY A 7 -5.82 -11.61 -5.90
N VAL A 8 -5.94 -11.98 -4.63
CA VAL A 8 -5.44 -13.23 -4.08
C VAL A 8 -6.56 -13.86 -3.25
N PRO A 9 -6.85 -15.16 -3.39
CA PRO A 9 -6.24 -16.15 -4.29
C PRO A 9 -6.72 -16.07 -5.74
N VAL A 10 -7.81 -15.35 -6.00
CA VAL A 10 -8.36 -15.20 -7.34
C VAL A 10 -7.87 -13.89 -7.96
N PRO A 11 -7.14 -13.93 -9.07
CA PRO A 11 -6.67 -12.70 -9.73
C PRO A 11 -7.83 -11.80 -10.17
N ARG A 12 -7.62 -10.48 -10.02
CA ARG A 12 -8.59 -9.46 -10.43
C ARG A 12 -7.87 -8.34 -11.17
N ALA A 13 -8.47 -7.87 -12.27
CA ALA A 13 -7.90 -6.77 -13.04
C ALA A 13 -7.93 -5.44 -12.25
N ASP A 14 -8.89 -5.28 -11.33
CA ASP A 14 -9.07 -4.06 -10.53
C ASP A 14 -8.45 -4.16 -9.13
N HIS A 15 -7.50 -5.08 -8.94
CA HIS A 15 -6.91 -5.31 -7.62
C HIS A 15 -6.30 -4.05 -7.01
N ALA A 16 -5.64 -3.22 -7.82
CA ALA A 16 -5.01 -2.00 -7.34
C ALA A 16 -6.05 -0.96 -6.89
N ASP A 17 -7.13 -0.81 -7.65
CA ASP A 17 -8.21 0.12 -7.33
C ASP A 17 -8.87 -0.26 -6.00
N ILE A 18 -9.12 -1.54 -5.78
CA ILE A 18 -9.75 -2.03 -4.55
C ILE A 18 -8.87 -1.74 -3.34
N VAL A 19 -7.58 -2.02 -3.43
CA VAL A 19 -6.66 -1.78 -2.32
C VAL A 19 -6.48 -0.28 -2.08
N ALA A 20 -6.44 0.52 -3.14
CA ALA A 20 -6.37 1.97 -3.02
C ALA A 20 -7.61 2.55 -2.32
N ASP A 21 -8.80 2.10 -2.71
CA ASP A 21 -10.05 2.52 -2.05
C ASP A 21 -10.05 2.12 -0.59
N MET A 22 -9.59 0.92 -0.27
CA MET A 22 -9.46 0.46 1.10
C MET A 22 -8.53 1.36 1.92
N ALA A 23 -7.38 1.70 1.36
CA ALA A 23 -6.39 2.55 2.04
C ALA A 23 -6.96 3.94 2.31
N LEU A 24 -7.63 4.55 1.33
CA LEU A 24 -8.28 5.85 1.50
C LEU A 24 -9.37 5.78 2.57
N GLY A 25 -10.18 4.71 2.55
CA GLY A 25 -11.23 4.50 3.54
C GLY A 25 -10.66 4.33 4.95
N MET A 26 -9.54 3.65 5.10
CA MET A 26 -8.90 3.50 6.39
C MET A 26 -8.47 4.83 6.99
N LEU A 27 -7.92 5.74 6.18
CA LEU A 27 -7.54 7.07 6.66
C LEU A 27 -8.77 7.89 7.06
N GLU A 28 -9.86 7.82 6.28
CA GLU A 28 -11.11 8.51 6.61
C GLU A 28 -11.72 7.96 7.90
N ASP A 29 -11.78 6.64 8.04
CA ASP A 29 -12.32 5.99 9.24
C ASP A 29 -11.49 6.35 10.48
N LEU A 30 -10.17 6.39 10.33
CA LEU A 30 -9.31 6.76 11.45
C LEU A 30 -9.52 8.22 11.87
N ALA A 31 -9.68 9.14 10.90
CA ALA A 31 -9.94 10.53 11.19
C ALA A 31 -11.27 10.71 11.93
N GLU A 32 -12.31 9.99 11.51
CA GLU A 32 -13.61 10.01 12.17
C GLU A 32 -13.53 9.42 13.59
N PHE A 33 -12.86 8.29 13.73
CA PHE A 33 -12.66 7.67 15.04
C PHE A 33 -11.91 8.59 16.00
N ASN A 34 -10.88 9.27 15.52
CA ASN A 34 -10.13 10.24 16.33
C ASN A 34 -11.01 11.40 16.80
N ARG A 35 -11.86 11.92 15.92
CA ARG A 35 -12.79 13.01 16.29
C ARG A 35 -13.78 12.55 17.35
N ASP A 36 -14.37 11.37 17.14
CA ASP A 36 -15.43 10.86 18.01
C ASP A 36 -14.92 10.51 19.39
N ASN A 37 -13.65 10.12 19.51
CA ASN A 37 -13.05 9.67 20.76
C ASN A 37 -12.04 10.67 21.33
N GLN A 38 -11.85 11.83 20.70
CA GLN A 38 -10.93 12.88 21.13
C GLN A 38 -9.50 12.36 21.34
N ILE A 39 -9.02 11.56 20.39
CA ILE A 39 -7.67 10.99 20.40
C ILE A 39 -6.97 11.29 19.09
N SER A 40 -5.68 10.96 19.01
CA SER A 40 -4.82 11.27 17.86
C SER A 40 -4.01 10.04 17.43
N LEU A 41 -4.71 8.97 17.13
CA LEU A 41 -4.05 7.79 16.53
C LEU A 41 -3.55 8.13 15.14
N GLN A 42 -2.41 7.56 14.77
CA GLN A 42 -1.75 7.86 13.51
C GLN A 42 -1.48 6.57 12.72
N MET A 43 -1.42 6.71 11.39
CA MET A 43 -1.25 5.57 10.49
C MET A 43 -0.37 5.97 9.31
N ARG A 44 0.50 5.05 8.89
CA ARG A 44 1.21 5.12 7.63
C ARG A 44 0.77 3.95 6.77
N ILE A 45 0.65 4.17 5.47
CA ILE A 45 0.25 3.13 4.53
C ILE A 45 1.21 3.08 3.36
N GLY A 46 1.56 1.89 2.94
CA GLY A 46 2.34 1.65 1.74
C GLY A 46 1.64 0.64 0.85
N LEU A 47 1.62 0.87 -0.45
CA LEU A 47 1.04 -0.03 -1.43
C LEU A 47 2.06 -0.41 -2.49
N ASN A 48 2.01 -1.66 -2.91
CA ASN A 48 2.77 -2.14 -4.06
C ASN A 48 1.95 -3.18 -4.82
N SER A 49 2.15 -3.24 -6.12
CA SER A 49 1.49 -4.20 -7.01
C SER A 49 2.54 -5.05 -7.70
N GLY A 50 2.29 -6.33 -7.80
CA GLY A 50 3.21 -7.25 -8.45
C GLY A 50 2.83 -8.69 -8.18
N PRO A 51 3.60 -9.64 -8.75
CA PRO A 51 3.33 -11.05 -8.53
C PRO A 51 3.62 -11.45 -7.09
N VAL A 52 2.77 -12.30 -6.54
CA VAL A 52 2.97 -12.90 -5.22
C VAL A 52 2.72 -14.40 -5.33
N VAL A 53 3.39 -15.14 -4.45
CA VAL A 53 3.10 -16.55 -4.29
C VAL A 53 2.13 -16.68 -3.13
N ALA A 54 0.91 -17.10 -3.42
CA ALA A 54 -0.11 -17.29 -2.40
C ALA A 54 -0.17 -18.76 -2.02
N GLY A 55 -0.28 -19.03 -0.72
CA GLY A 55 -0.35 -20.39 -0.22
C GLY A 55 -0.39 -20.43 1.28
N ILE A 56 -0.50 -21.63 1.83
CA ILE A 56 -0.46 -21.79 3.29
C ILE A 56 1.01 -21.78 3.72
N ILE A 57 1.39 -20.78 4.47
CA ILE A 57 2.76 -20.54 4.90
C ILE A 57 2.86 -20.71 6.42
N GLY A 58 2.66 -21.93 6.89
CA GLY A 58 2.76 -22.21 8.30
C GLY A 58 1.66 -21.57 9.16
N PHE A 59 1.69 -21.86 10.46
CA PHE A 59 0.60 -21.48 11.35
C PHE A 59 0.94 -20.32 12.29
N THR A 60 2.20 -19.98 12.42
CA THR A 60 2.62 -19.10 13.51
C THR A 60 2.96 -17.69 13.08
N LYS A 61 3.47 -17.49 11.89
CA LYS A 61 3.75 -16.16 11.36
C LYS A 61 4.04 -16.21 9.86
N PHE A 62 3.77 -15.11 9.20
CA PHE A 62 4.20 -14.95 7.81
C PHE A 62 5.64 -14.47 7.77
N SER A 63 6.38 -14.98 6.80
CA SER A 63 7.68 -14.46 6.46
C SER A 63 7.55 -13.66 5.16
N TYR A 64 7.96 -12.41 5.19
CA TYR A 64 7.96 -11.57 3.99
C TYR A 64 8.82 -12.17 2.88
N ASP A 65 9.86 -12.90 3.23
CA ASP A 65 10.73 -13.54 2.25
C ASP A 65 10.00 -14.58 1.40
N LEU A 66 8.98 -15.22 1.97
CA LEU A 66 8.18 -16.21 1.24
C LEU A 66 7.21 -15.56 0.25
N TRP A 67 6.89 -14.27 0.44
CA TRP A 67 6.04 -13.51 -0.47
C TRP A 67 6.81 -12.82 -1.58
N GLY A 68 8.15 -12.83 -1.50
CA GLY A 68 9.01 -12.25 -2.51
C GLY A 68 9.11 -10.74 -2.47
N SER A 69 9.65 -10.18 -3.54
CA SER A 69 9.94 -8.75 -3.61
C SER A 69 8.70 -7.85 -3.59
N THR A 70 7.56 -8.34 -4.05
CA THR A 70 6.32 -7.56 -4.07
C THR A 70 5.93 -7.09 -2.67
N VAL A 71 5.95 -8.00 -1.68
CA VAL A 71 5.63 -7.66 -0.30
C VAL A 71 6.72 -6.82 0.34
N ASN A 72 7.99 -7.12 0.03
CA ASN A 72 9.11 -6.33 0.53
C ASN A 72 9.00 -4.87 0.08
N VAL A 73 8.66 -4.61 -1.17
CA VAL A 73 8.47 -3.25 -1.67
C VAL A 73 7.28 -2.58 -0.98
N ALA A 74 6.17 -3.29 -0.80
CA ALA A 74 5.01 -2.74 -0.09
C ALA A 74 5.39 -2.33 1.34
N SER A 75 6.14 -3.18 2.04
CA SER A 75 6.61 -2.88 3.38
C SER A 75 7.51 -1.64 3.40
N ARG A 76 8.37 -1.49 2.39
CA ARG A 76 9.24 -0.32 2.27
C ARG A 76 8.45 0.94 1.95
N MET A 77 7.39 0.83 1.14
CA MET A 77 6.49 1.96 0.88
C MET A 77 5.86 2.46 2.18
N GLU A 78 5.44 1.56 3.07
CA GLU A 78 4.89 1.94 4.36
C GLU A 78 5.97 2.57 5.24
N SER A 79 7.11 1.91 5.42
CA SER A 79 8.14 2.37 6.37
C SER A 79 8.78 3.70 5.97
N SER A 80 8.81 4.02 4.68
CA SER A 80 9.35 5.29 4.18
C SER A 80 8.26 6.34 3.91
N SER A 81 6.99 6.01 4.15
CA SER A 81 5.90 6.95 4.00
C SER A 81 5.88 7.98 5.13
N VAL A 82 4.99 8.93 5.01
CA VAL A 82 4.74 9.95 6.01
C VAL A 82 3.43 9.62 6.73
N ILE A 83 3.39 9.85 8.04
CA ILE A 83 2.18 9.63 8.83
C ILE A 83 1.00 10.39 8.21
N GLY A 84 -0.13 9.69 8.05
CA GLY A 84 -1.32 10.24 7.43
C GLY A 84 -1.32 10.18 5.91
N LYS A 85 -0.30 9.57 5.30
CA LYS A 85 -0.16 9.49 3.86
C LYS A 85 -0.10 8.04 3.38
N ILE A 86 -0.47 7.84 2.13
CA ILE A 86 -0.38 6.55 1.44
C ILE A 86 0.72 6.68 0.39
N GLN A 87 1.81 5.96 0.56
CA GLN A 87 2.89 5.94 -0.41
C GLN A 87 2.79 4.71 -1.29
N ILE A 88 2.91 4.90 -2.58
CA ILE A 88 2.78 3.84 -3.56
C ILE A 88 4.01 3.73 -4.44
N SER A 89 4.24 2.52 -4.94
CA SER A 89 5.32 2.21 -5.87
C SER A 89 4.96 2.60 -7.31
N PRO A 90 5.95 2.63 -8.23
CA PRO A 90 5.65 2.90 -9.64
C PRO A 90 4.67 1.92 -10.28
N SER A 91 4.74 0.64 -9.92
CA SER A 91 3.80 -0.35 -10.48
C SER A 91 2.37 -0.06 -10.07
N THR A 92 2.15 0.34 -8.81
CA THR A 92 0.83 0.72 -8.32
C THR A 92 0.38 2.05 -8.96
N ALA A 93 1.29 3.02 -9.06
CA ALA A 93 0.98 4.29 -9.72
C ALA A 93 0.51 4.06 -11.15
N LYS A 94 1.18 3.20 -11.89
CA LYS A 94 0.79 2.84 -13.25
C LYS A 94 -0.57 2.18 -13.30
N ALA A 95 -0.84 1.25 -12.38
CA ALA A 95 -2.11 0.52 -12.32
C ALA A 95 -3.28 1.44 -11.99
N LEU A 96 -3.05 2.52 -11.24
CA LEU A 96 -4.09 3.47 -10.82
C LEU A 96 -4.21 4.68 -11.76
N SER A 97 -3.34 4.80 -12.75
CA SER A 97 -3.25 5.98 -13.61
C SER A 97 -4.59 6.35 -14.24
N GLY A 98 -4.98 7.61 -14.15
CA GLY A 98 -6.21 8.14 -14.71
C GLY A 98 -7.45 8.00 -13.84
N ARG A 99 -7.39 7.12 -12.82
CA ARG A 99 -8.54 6.88 -11.93
C ARG A 99 -8.36 7.49 -10.54
N PHE A 100 -7.13 7.83 -10.18
CA PHE A 100 -6.81 8.40 -8.89
C PHE A 100 -5.87 9.59 -9.06
N ASP A 101 -5.96 10.55 -8.15
CA ASP A 101 -5.02 11.66 -8.10
C ASP A 101 -3.78 11.22 -7.35
N LEU A 102 -2.63 11.38 -7.99
CA LEU A 102 -1.33 10.98 -7.47
C LEU A 102 -0.41 12.20 -7.40
N GLN A 103 0.46 12.22 -6.40
CA GLN A 103 1.48 13.26 -6.27
C GLN A 103 2.85 12.61 -6.30
N GLY A 104 3.70 13.06 -7.23
CA GLY A 104 5.08 12.59 -7.29
C GLY A 104 5.82 12.94 -6.01
N ARG A 105 6.69 12.05 -5.60
CA ARG A 105 7.49 12.20 -4.42
C ARG A 105 8.96 11.92 -4.76
N GLU A 106 9.77 11.59 -3.79
CA GLU A 106 11.19 11.34 -3.97
C GLU A 106 11.49 9.92 -4.46
N VAL A 107 12.68 9.75 -5.01
CA VAL A 107 13.23 8.44 -5.33
C VAL A 107 13.85 7.89 -4.05
N ILE A 108 13.52 6.65 -3.71
CA ILE A 108 14.11 5.96 -2.58
C ILE A 108 14.85 4.73 -3.07
N GLU A 109 15.80 4.26 -2.28
CA GLU A 109 16.51 3.03 -2.58
C GLU A 109 15.90 1.88 -1.79
N VAL A 110 15.50 0.83 -2.48
CA VAL A 110 14.93 -0.38 -1.88
C VAL A 110 15.93 -1.51 -2.04
N LYS A 111 16.35 -2.08 -0.92
CA LYS A 111 17.35 -3.15 -0.89
C LYS A 111 16.91 -4.32 -1.76
N GLY A 112 17.76 -4.73 -2.69
CA GLY A 112 17.51 -5.84 -3.61
C GLY A 112 16.69 -5.45 -4.84
N ILE A 113 16.17 -4.22 -4.91
CA ILE A 113 15.35 -3.74 -6.02
C ILE A 113 16.04 -2.59 -6.76
N GLY A 114 16.64 -1.66 -6.03
CA GLY A 114 17.26 -0.47 -6.59
C GLY A 114 16.49 0.80 -6.29
N LYS A 115 16.65 1.80 -7.15
CA LYS A 115 15.99 3.10 -6.97
C LYS A 115 14.55 3.04 -7.46
N VAL A 116 13.64 3.55 -6.65
CA VAL A 116 12.20 3.50 -6.89
C VAL A 116 11.60 4.90 -6.74
N LEU A 117 10.96 5.40 -7.81
CA LEU A 117 10.24 6.67 -7.75
C LEU A 117 8.90 6.45 -7.05
N THR A 118 8.69 7.16 -5.95
CA THR A 118 7.49 7.01 -5.16
C THR A 118 6.46 8.09 -5.47
N HIS A 119 5.20 7.81 -5.13
CA HIS A 119 4.09 8.74 -5.24
C HIS A 119 3.26 8.67 -3.98
N PHE A 120 2.54 9.75 -3.67
CA PHE A 120 1.46 9.70 -2.68
C PHE A 120 0.14 9.52 -3.42
N LEU A 121 -0.70 8.64 -2.89
CA LEU A 121 -2.08 8.49 -3.32
C LEU A 121 -2.93 9.51 -2.57
N LEU A 122 -3.56 10.44 -3.29
CA LEU A 122 -4.28 11.54 -2.67
C LEU A 122 -5.78 11.24 -2.53
N LYS A 123 -6.44 10.90 -3.64
CA LYS A 123 -7.87 10.63 -3.65
C LYS A 123 -8.27 10.01 -4.99
N ARG A 124 -9.49 9.52 -5.07
CA ARG A 124 -10.05 9.07 -6.33
C ARG A 124 -10.29 10.30 -7.23
N ALA A 125 -9.91 10.18 -8.48
CA ALA A 125 -10.17 11.24 -9.46
C ALA A 125 -11.66 11.26 -9.81
N ASP A 126 -12.19 12.47 -9.96
CA ASP A 126 -13.59 12.67 -10.35
C ASP A 126 -13.78 12.56 -11.87
#